data_daf6559ce043ff8e99facee5b4a32384
#
_entry.id   daf6559ce043ff8e99facee5b4a32384
#
_cell.length_a   1.000
_cell.length_b   1.000
_cell.length_c   1.000
_cell.angle_alpha   90.00
_cell.angle_beta   90.00
_cell.angle_gamma   90.00
#
_symmetry.space_group_name_H-M   'P 1'
#
loop_
_entity.id
_entity.type
_entity.pdbx_description
1 polymer ?
#
loop_
_entity_poly.entity_id
_entity_poly.type
_entity_poly.pdbx_seq_one_letter_code
_entity_poly.pdbx_strand_id
1 'polypeptide(L)'
;MFILAQRNKMKITFISDTHTKHHQVTSQLPGGDLLIHAGDLMNSGHNKNEINYFCEWFESQDYKHKIFIAGNHDKMCEDHPLESNTIVNNYDVTYLQDEEDIIDGIKIYGSPWQPE
;
A
#
# COMPACT_ATOMS: atom_id res chain seq x y z
N MET A 1 3.75 -2.77 11.54
CA MET A 1 5.09 -2.18 11.69
C MET A 1 5.12 -0.80 11.04
N PHE A 2 5.84 0.10 11.61
CA PHE A 2 5.89 1.49 11.19
C PHE A 2 7.34 1.97 11.16
N ILE A 3 7.76 2.53 10.02
CA ILE A 3 9.11 3.09 9.83
C ILE A 3 8.98 4.45 9.15
N LEU A 4 9.63 5.46 9.72
CA LEU A 4 9.74 6.79 9.12
C LEU A 4 11.13 6.99 8.55
N ALA A 5 11.23 7.40 7.29
CA ALA A 5 12.47 7.75 6.63
C ALA A 5 12.36 9.14 6.00
N GLN A 6 13.49 9.82 5.88
CA GLN A 6 13.55 11.14 5.27
C GLN A 6 14.76 11.21 4.34
N ARG A 7 14.55 11.67 3.10
CA ARG A 7 15.60 11.82 2.09
C ARG A 7 15.29 13.04 1.23
N ASN A 8 16.30 13.88 0.98
CA ASN A 8 16.16 15.08 0.16
C ASN A 8 14.96 15.96 0.56
N LYS A 9 14.74 16.10 1.85
CA LYS A 9 13.59 16.80 2.44
C LYS A 9 12.25 16.11 2.17
N MET A 10 12.24 14.93 1.54
CA MET A 10 11.04 14.13 1.36
C MET A 10 10.80 13.26 2.59
N LYS A 11 9.58 13.35 3.12
CA LYS A 11 9.17 12.58 4.29
C LYS A 11 8.43 11.33 3.85
N ILE A 12 9.01 10.16 4.13
CA ILE A 12 8.50 8.85 3.71
C ILE A 12 8.16 8.02 4.94
N THR A 13 6.95 7.45 4.95
CA THR A 13 6.50 6.54 6.00
C THR A 13 6.25 5.16 5.40
N PHE A 14 6.78 4.12 6.05
CA PHE A 14 6.56 2.73 5.66
C PHE A 14 5.71 2.02 6.70
N ILE A 15 4.70 1.27 6.25
CA ILE A 15 3.88 0.39 7.10
C ILE A 15 3.71 -0.95 6.39
N SER A 16 3.34 -1.99 7.14
CA SER A 16 3.05 -3.32 6.58
C SER A 16 2.25 -4.15 7.56
N ASP A 17 1.74 -5.28 7.09
CA ASP A 17 1.14 -6.33 7.93
C ASP A 17 -0.04 -5.81 8.77
N THR A 18 -0.88 -4.99 8.17
CA THR A 18 -2.04 -4.43 8.88
C THR A 18 -3.23 -5.39 8.94
N HIS A 19 -3.33 -6.35 8.02
CA HIS A 19 -4.35 -7.42 8.05
C HIS A 19 -5.75 -6.90 8.37
N THR A 20 -6.24 -5.91 7.60
CA THR A 20 -7.52 -5.20 7.77
C THR A 20 -7.62 -4.30 9.01
N LYS A 21 -6.59 -4.28 9.85
CA LYS A 21 -6.56 -3.46 11.07
C LYS A 21 -5.82 -2.13 10.87
N HIS A 22 -5.78 -1.65 9.63
CA HIS A 22 -5.05 -0.42 9.26
C HIS A 22 -5.54 0.80 10.04
N HIS A 23 -6.80 0.88 10.42
CA HIS A 23 -7.33 1.98 11.22
C HIS A 23 -6.62 2.13 12.58
N GLN A 24 -6.04 1.05 13.09
CA GLN A 24 -5.34 1.08 14.39
C GLN A 24 -4.01 1.86 14.33
N VAL A 25 -3.44 2.03 13.13
CA VAL A 25 -2.18 2.77 12.96
C VAL A 25 -2.40 4.23 12.57
N THR A 26 -3.63 4.64 12.30
CA THR A 26 -3.93 6.00 11.83
C THR A 26 -3.35 7.08 12.73
N SER A 27 -3.52 6.95 14.03
CA SER A 27 -3.04 7.94 15.00
C SER A 27 -1.51 8.01 15.09
N GLN A 28 -0.81 7.02 14.56
CA GLN A 28 0.65 6.95 14.57
C GLN A 28 1.27 7.54 13.31
N LEU A 29 0.47 7.80 12.27
CA LEU A 29 0.96 8.29 10.99
C LEU A 29 1.19 9.81 11.05
N PRO A 30 2.44 10.26 10.83
CA PRO A 30 2.74 11.69 10.99
C PRO A 30 2.31 12.57 9.83
N GLY A 31 1.86 11.99 8.72
CA GLY A 31 1.66 12.72 7.47
C GLY A 31 2.98 13.00 6.76
N GLY A 32 2.93 13.42 5.51
CA GLY A 32 4.14 13.72 4.76
C GLY A 32 3.95 13.62 3.25
N ASP A 33 5.02 13.23 2.57
CA ASP A 33 5.04 13.20 1.10
C ASP A 33 4.65 11.84 0.53
N LEU A 34 5.10 10.74 1.14
CA LEU A 34 4.92 9.41 0.61
C LEU A 34 4.60 8.42 1.72
N LEU A 35 3.50 7.70 1.57
CA LEU A 35 3.12 6.58 2.43
C LEU A 35 3.24 5.30 1.61
N ILE A 36 4.03 4.35 2.10
CA ILE A 36 4.22 3.05 1.45
C ILE A 36 3.69 1.95 2.36
N HIS A 37 2.79 1.13 1.82
CA HIS A 37 2.35 -0.10 2.49
C HIS A 37 3.04 -1.29 1.82
N ALA A 38 3.85 -2.00 2.57
CA ALA A 38 4.73 -3.07 2.05
C ALA A 38 4.08 -4.45 2.05
N GLY A 39 2.74 -4.52 2.03
CA GLY A 39 2.01 -5.76 1.84
C GLY A 39 1.36 -6.31 3.09
N ASP A 40 0.58 -7.39 2.90
CA ASP A 40 -0.24 -8.04 3.92
C ASP A 40 -1.28 -7.07 4.49
N LEU A 41 -2.01 -6.43 3.59
CA LEU A 41 -3.10 -5.51 3.95
C LEU A 41 -4.41 -6.27 4.20
N MET A 42 -4.55 -7.46 3.64
CA MET A 42 -5.75 -8.29 3.75
C MET A 42 -5.61 -9.34 4.85
N ASN A 43 -6.74 -9.78 5.37
CA ASN A 43 -6.78 -10.85 6.37
C ASN A 43 -6.89 -12.22 5.70
N SER A 44 -7.98 -12.46 4.94
CA SER A 44 -8.17 -13.72 4.22
C SER A 44 -7.45 -13.77 2.89
N GLY A 45 -7.22 -12.62 2.28
CA GLY A 45 -6.57 -12.51 0.98
C GLY A 45 -7.49 -12.74 -0.21
N HIS A 46 -8.75 -13.12 -0.01
CA HIS A 46 -9.68 -13.48 -1.09
C HIS A 46 -10.91 -12.57 -1.18
N ASN A 47 -11.16 -11.74 -0.19
CA ASN A 47 -12.37 -10.93 -0.11
C ASN A 47 -12.14 -9.54 -0.72
N LYS A 48 -12.83 -9.25 -1.83
CA LYS A 48 -12.73 -7.94 -2.51
C LYS A 48 -13.13 -6.77 -1.62
N ASN A 49 -13.99 -6.98 -0.62
CA ASN A 49 -14.37 -5.94 0.32
C ASN A 49 -13.19 -5.48 1.17
N GLU A 50 -12.23 -6.36 1.44
CA GLU A 50 -11.02 -6.00 2.19
C GLU A 50 -10.14 -5.04 1.39
N ILE A 51 -10.04 -5.23 0.07
CA ILE A 51 -9.30 -4.31 -0.81
C ILE A 51 -9.99 -2.95 -0.85
N ASN A 52 -11.31 -2.92 -1.04
CA ASN A 52 -12.07 -1.67 -1.02
C ASN A 52 -11.90 -0.92 0.30
N TYR A 53 -12.02 -1.64 1.41
CA TYR A 53 -11.88 -1.09 2.74
C TYR A 53 -10.49 -0.49 2.95
N PHE A 54 -9.46 -1.21 2.52
CA PHE A 54 -8.08 -0.72 2.61
C PHE A 54 -7.86 0.53 1.75
N CYS A 55 -8.27 0.49 0.49
CA CYS A 55 -8.06 1.60 -0.44
C CYS A 55 -8.78 2.87 0.00
N GLU A 56 -9.99 2.74 0.53
CA GLU A 56 -10.75 3.86 1.06
C GLU A 56 -9.99 4.54 2.22
N TRP A 57 -9.46 3.75 3.14
CA TRP A 57 -8.65 4.25 4.24
C TRP A 57 -7.34 4.87 3.73
N PHE A 58 -6.63 4.15 2.83
CA PHE A 58 -5.32 4.53 2.32
C PHE A 58 -5.37 5.86 1.59
N GLU A 59 -6.36 6.02 0.72
CA GLU A 59 -6.58 7.28 -0.01
C GLU A 59 -6.77 8.47 0.92
N SER A 60 -7.42 8.25 2.06
CA SER A 60 -7.77 9.32 3.01
C SER A 60 -6.60 9.78 3.87
N GLN A 61 -5.45 9.11 3.83
CA GLN A 61 -4.31 9.50 4.64
C GLN A 61 -3.65 10.77 4.14
N ASP A 62 -3.10 11.56 5.04
CA ASP A 62 -2.54 12.89 4.76
C ASP A 62 -1.12 12.78 4.16
N TYR A 63 -1.04 12.26 2.95
CA TYR A 63 0.19 12.13 2.17
C TYR A 63 -0.08 12.52 0.73
N LYS A 64 0.92 13.10 0.06
CA LYS A 64 0.81 13.47 -1.36
C LYS A 64 0.69 12.23 -2.25
N HIS A 65 1.44 11.18 -1.92
CA HIS A 65 1.50 9.95 -2.69
C HIS A 65 1.32 8.76 -1.78
N LYS A 66 0.54 7.77 -2.23
CA LYS A 66 0.26 6.56 -1.49
C LYS A 66 0.47 5.37 -2.41
N ILE A 67 1.43 4.51 -2.06
CA ILE A 67 1.84 3.35 -2.86
C ILE A 67 1.76 2.11 -2.00
N PHE A 68 1.22 1.02 -2.56
CA PHE A 68 1.22 -0.25 -1.86
C PHE A 68 1.59 -1.41 -2.79
N ILE A 69 2.05 -2.51 -2.20
CA ILE A 69 2.26 -3.80 -2.86
C ILE A 69 1.45 -4.86 -2.14
N ALA A 70 1.24 -6.01 -2.80
CA ALA A 70 0.62 -7.17 -2.17
C ALA A 70 1.66 -7.97 -1.39
N GLY A 71 1.24 -8.55 -0.28
CA GLY A 71 2.06 -9.50 0.50
C GLY A 71 1.50 -10.92 0.38
N ASN A 72 2.02 -11.82 1.22
CA ASN A 72 1.62 -13.23 1.21
C ASN A 72 0.13 -13.46 1.44
N HIS A 73 -0.50 -12.61 2.24
CA HIS A 73 -1.91 -12.74 2.59
C HIS A 73 -2.84 -12.03 1.61
N ASP A 74 -2.31 -11.37 0.59
CA ASP A 74 -3.10 -10.59 -0.36
C ASP A 74 -3.36 -11.39 -1.64
N LYS A 75 -3.90 -12.60 -1.47
CA LYS A 75 -4.06 -13.58 -2.54
C LYS A 75 -4.96 -13.10 -3.69
N MET A 76 -5.92 -12.25 -3.41
CA MET A 76 -6.79 -11.71 -4.44
C MET A 76 -6.01 -10.90 -5.47
N CYS A 77 -4.98 -10.18 -5.05
CA CYS A 77 -4.13 -9.41 -5.96
C CYS A 77 -3.34 -10.31 -6.91
N GLU A 78 -2.96 -11.49 -6.44
CA GLU A 78 -2.24 -12.49 -7.24
C GLU A 78 -3.21 -13.30 -8.13
N ASP A 79 -4.30 -13.79 -7.55
CA ASP A 79 -5.22 -14.73 -8.20
C ASP A 79 -6.24 -14.04 -9.10
N HIS A 80 -6.61 -12.81 -8.79
CA HIS A 80 -7.60 -12.02 -9.53
C HIS A 80 -7.08 -10.61 -9.84
N PRO A 81 -5.99 -10.50 -10.64
CA PRO A 81 -5.33 -9.20 -10.85
C PRO A 81 -6.20 -8.18 -11.58
N LEU A 82 -7.03 -8.61 -12.55
CA LEU A 82 -7.90 -7.68 -13.27
C LEU A 82 -8.96 -7.09 -12.36
N GLU A 83 -9.57 -7.91 -11.52
CA GLU A 83 -10.59 -7.47 -10.57
C GLU A 83 -9.98 -6.55 -9.52
N SER A 84 -8.81 -6.91 -8.99
CA SER A 84 -8.10 -6.09 -8.02
C SER A 84 -7.72 -4.73 -8.59
N ASN A 85 -7.19 -4.70 -9.82
CA ASN A 85 -6.83 -3.45 -10.48
C ASN A 85 -8.06 -2.56 -10.73
N THR A 86 -9.20 -3.15 -11.09
CA THR A 86 -10.44 -2.41 -11.28
C THR A 86 -10.87 -1.72 -9.98
N ILE A 87 -10.75 -2.41 -8.86
CA ILE A 87 -11.06 -1.84 -7.54
C ILE A 87 -10.10 -0.69 -7.21
N VAL A 88 -8.79 -0.95 -7.33
CA VAL A 88 -7.75 0.02 -6.98
C VAL A 88 -7.87 1.29 -7.82
N ASN A 89 -8.22 1.16 -9.10
CA ASN A 89 -8.32 2.31 -10.01
C ASN A 89 -9.45 3.27 -9.67
N ASN A 90 -10.35 2.90 -8.75
CA ASN A 90 -11.38 3.80 -8.25
C ASN A 90 -10.87 4.76 -7.18
N TYR A 91 -9.61 4.63 -6.77
CA TYR A 91 -9.02 5.40 -5.68
C TYR A 91 -7.75 6.10 -6.14
N ASP A 92 -7.41 7.20 -5.48
CA ASP A 92 -6.17 7.94 -5.73
C ASP A 92 -5.01 7.32 -4.96
N VAL A 93 -4.70 6.08 -5.31
CA VAL A 93 -3.60 5.29 -4.75
C VAL A 93 -2.90 4.54 -5.87
N THR A 94 -1.65 4.14 -5.65
CA THR A 94 -0.86 3.41 -6.64
C THR A 94 -0.54 2.01 -6.12
N TYR A 95 -0.87 1.00 -6.93
CA TYR A 95 -0.49 -0.39 -6.66
C TYR A 95 0.60 -0.80 -7.64
N LEU A 96 1.73 -1.30 -7.12
CA LEU A 96 2.85 -1.77 -7.93
C LEU A 96 2.97 -3.29 -7.87
N GLN A 97 3.04 -3.92 -9.05
CA GLN A 97 3.27 -5.35 -9.18
C GLN A 97 4.32 -5.57 -10.28
N ASP A 98 5.55 -5.86 -9.86
CA ASP A 98 6.72 -6.04 -10.74
C ASP A 98 6.91 -4.85 -11.67
N GLU A 99 6.70 -3.65 -11.17
CA GLU A 99 6.82 -2.41 -11.92
C GLU A 99 7.40 -1.31 -11.04
N GLU A 100 7.86 -0.25 -11.68
CA GLU A 100 8.43 0.89 -10.96
C GLU A 100 7.59 2.14 -11.14
N ASP A 101 7.75 3.05 -10.20
CA ASP A 101 7.21 4.40 -10.28
C ASP A 101 8.29 5.38 -9.82
N ILE A 102 8.21 6.61 -10.28
CA ILE A 102 9.15 7.66 -9.90
C ILE A 102 8.37 8.75 -9.22
N ILE A 103 8.66 8.99 -7.93
CA ILE A 103 8.01 10.01 -7.12
C ILE A 103 9.06 11.03 -6.70
N ASP A 104 8.91 12.26 -7.19
CA ASP A 104 9.81 13.37 -6.86
C ASP A 104 11.30 12.98 -7.04
N GLY A 105 11.61 12.26 -8.11
CA GLY A 105 12.97 11.83 -8.43
C GLY A 105 13.42 10.55 -7.73
N ILE A 106 12.62 9.97 -6.86
CA ILE A 106 12.91 8.72 -6.18
C ILE A 106 12.26 7.58 -6.95
N LYS A 107 13.07 6.59 -7.35
CA LYS A 107 12.59 5.40 -8.05
C LYS A 107 12.15 4.36 -7.03
N ILE A 108 10.91 3.87 -7.17
CA ILE A 108 10.32 2.87 -6.30
C ILE A 108 9.90 1.68 -7.16
N TYR A 109 10.42 0.50 -6.82
CA TYR A 109 10.03 -0.75 -7.47
C TYR A 109 9.21 -1.59 -6.50
N GLY A 110 8.05 -2.06 -6.94
CA GLY A 110 7.16 -2.89 -6.13
C GLY A 110 7.02 -4.29 -6.68
N SER A 111 7.14 -5.29 -5.81
CA SER A 111 6.94 -6.69 -6.16
C SER A 111 6.22 -7.41 -5.02
N PRO A 112 5.17 -8.20 -5.33
CA PRO A 112 4.48 -9.00 -4.31
C PRO A 112 5.22 -10.28 -3.96
N TRP A 113 6.26 -10.64 -4.72
CA TRP A 113 6.96 -11.89 -4.57
C TRP A 113 7.90 -11.85 -3.38
N GLN A 114 7.79 -12.85 -2.49
CA GLN A 114 8.63 -12.97 -1.31
C GLN A 114 9.33 -14.33 -1.32
N PRO A 115 10.58 -14.39 -0.87
CA PRO A 115 11.25 -15.68 -0.72
C PRO A 115 10.55 -16.51 0.35
N GLU A 116 10.44 -17.80 0.08
CA GLU A 116 9.88 -18.74 1.03
C GLU A 116 10.87 -19.04 2.17
#